data_796c61c696a3c06ce784d81ff1da4476
#
_entry.id   796c61c696a3c06ce784d81ff1da4476
#
_cell.length_a   1.000
_cell.length_b   1.000
_cell.length_c   1.000
_cell.angle_alpha   90.00
_cell.angle_beta   90.00
_cell.angle_gamma   90.00
#
_symmetry.space_group_name_H-M   'P 1'
#
loop_
_entity.id
_entity.type
_entity.pdbx_description
1 polymer ?
#
loop_
_entity_poly.entity_id
_entity_poly.type
_entity_poly.pdbx_seq_one_letter_code
_entity_poly.pdbx_strand_id
1 'polypeptide(L)'
;MARFVTKITNKKTPTFLKGDLAVAILSAGSGSRIRSYEPRSLLKIGNESLIDHQIKTVNQCFEDPEIISVIGCHAKKIIKKTKGKTRIIENQLHETSNSSESLRLAFNSTLKKSMLFMHGDLYFNEGTLKTLDY
;
A
#
# COMPACT_ATOMS: atom_id res chain seq x y z
N MET A 1 -9.95 9.71 -0.94
CA MET A 1 -10.69 8.92 0.05
C MET A 1 -10.02 7.57 0.24
N ALA A 2 -9.74 7.24 1.46
CA ALA A 2 -9.14 5.95 1.78
C ALA A 2 -10.14 4.82 1.53
N ARG A 3 -9.71 3.81 0.79
CA ARG A 3 -10.49 2.60 0.62
C ARG A 3 -9.66 1.43 1.12
N PHE A 4 -10.18 0.73 2.11
CA PHE A 4 -9.61 -0.49 2.62
C PHE A 4 -10.51 -1.63 2.17
N VAL A 5 -9.92 -2.65 1.57
CA VAL A 5 -10.64 -3.88 1.26
C VAL A 5 -10.03 -4.99 2.11
N THR A 6 -10.82 -5.50 3.01
CA THR A 6 -10.44 -6.66 3.83
C THR A 6 -11.40 -7.79 3.57
N LYS A 7 -10.90 -9.01 3.58
CA LYS A 7 -11.76 -10.17 3.56
C LYS A 7 -12.24 -10.42 4.98
N ILE A 8 -13.52 -10.16 5.21
CA ILE A 8 -14.14 -10.39 6.51
C ILE A 8 -14.37 -11.90 6.67
N THR A 9 -13.70 -12.50 7.62
CA THR A 9 -13.99 -13.85 8.05
C THR A 9 -14.12 -13.84 9.56
N ASN A 10 -15.20 -14.28 10.10
CA ASN A 10 -15.51 -14.48 11.52
C ASN A 10 -14.97 -13.48 12.56
N LYS A 11 -15.84 -13.09 13.47
CA LYS A 11 -15.64 -12.16 14.61
C LYS A 11 -14.61 -12.58 15.67
N LYS A 12 -13.94 -13.68 15.52
CA LYS A 12 -12.87 -14.09 16.46
C LYS A 12 -11.55 -13.66 15.86
N THR A 13 -10.66 -13.18 16.70
CA THR A 13 -9.31 -12.68 16.39
C THR A 13 -8.82 -13.19 15.04
N PRO A 14 -8.75 -12.34 14.05
CA PRO A 14 -8.54 -12.81 12.70
C PRO A 14 -7.15 -13.45 12.62
N THR A 15 -7.13 -14.74 12.39
CA THR A 15 -5.89 -15.50 12.21
C THR A 15 -5.06 -15.00 11.05
N PHE A 16 -5.67 -14.29 10.11
CA PHE A 16 -4.95 -13.70 8.98
C PHE A 16 -3.99 -12.59 9.41
N LEU A 17 -4.18 -11.97 10.57
CA LEU A 17 -3.26 -10.96 11.09
C LEU A 17 -1.93 -11.55 11.54
N LYS A 18 -1.84 -12.89 11.65
CA LYS A 18 -0.63 -13.60 12.02
C LYS A 18 0.07 -14.18 10.79
N GLY A 19 0.66 -13.30 9.97
CA GLY A 19 1.48 -13.73 8.85
C GLY A 19 0.72 -14.12 7.58
N ASP A 20 -0.62 -14.00 7.54
CA ASP A 20 -1.45 -14.34 6.37
C ASP A 20 -2.09 -13.12 5.71
N LEU A 21 -1.54 -11.95 5.96
CA LEU A 21 -2.00 -10.67 5.42
C LEU A 21 -0.99 -10.10 4.44
N ALA A 22 -1.46 -9.73 3.25
CA ALA A 22 -0.74 -8.85 2.35
C ALA A 22 -1.32 -7.44 2.44
N VAL A 23 -0.46 -6.44 2.41
CA VAL A 23 -0.85 -5.03 2.34
C VAL A 23 -0.32 -4.43 1.06
N ALA A 24 -1.20 -4.04 0.17
CA ALA A 24 -0.84 -3.43 -1.10
C ALA A 24 -0.92 -1.90 -1.02
N ILE A 25 0.19 -1.24 -1.29
CA ILE A 25 0.26 0.23 -1.39
C ILE A 25 0.28 0.60 -2.87
N LEU A 26 -0.77 1.25 -3.33
CA LEU A 26 -0.96 1.58 -4.73
C LEU A 26 -0.36 2.95 -5.04
N SER A 27 0.80 2.95 -5.68
CA SER A 27 1.60 4.16 -5.96
C SER A 27 1.92 4.32 -7.45
N ALA A 28 1.16 3.67 -8.33
CA ALA A 28 1.42 3.67 -9.77
C ALA A 28 0.91 4.93 -10.49
N GLY A 29 0.05 5.73 -9.86
CA GLY A 29 -0.55 6.91 -10.46
C GLY A 29 0.45 8.02 -10.76
N SER A 30 0.18 8.78 -11.82
CA SER A 30 1.05 9.87 -12.29
C SER A 30 1.03 11.12 -11.41
N GLY A 31 0.06 11.25 -10.50
CA GLY A 31 -0.12 12.49 -9.74
C GLY A 31 -0.56 13.67 -10.61
N SER A 32 -1.25 13.44 -11.71
CA SER A 32 -1.59 14.43 -12.73
C SER A 32 -2.37 15.65 -12.22
N ARG A 33 -3.04 15.52 -11.07
CA ARG A 33 -3.77 16.62 -10.42
C ARG A 33 -2.85 17.57 -9.66
N ILE A 34 -1.70 17.09 -9.24
CA ILE A 34 -0.65 17.88 -8.61
C ILE A 34 0.48 17.89 -9.61
N ARG A 35 0.79 19.03 -10.21
CA ARG A 35 1.94 19.18 -11.12
C ARG A 35 3.23 19.08 -10.32
N SER A 36 3.51 17.89 -9.82
CA SER A 36 4.70 17.59 -9.04
C SER A 36 5.64 16.72 -9.87
N TYR A 37 6.92 17.02 -9.82
CA TYR A 37 7.96 16.17 -10.38
C TYR A 37 8.18 14.92 -9.55
N GLU A 38 7.48 14.78 -8.44
CA GLU A 38 7.58 13.63 -7.55
C GLU A 38 6.24 12.93 -7.39
N PRO A 39 6.25 11.59 -7.23
CA PRO A 39 5.02 10.86 -6.93
C PRO A 39 4.44 11.31 -5.59
N ARG A 40 3.11 11.33 -5.51
CA ARG A 40 2.41 11.78 -4.29
C ARG A 40 2.79 10.98 -3.05
N SER A 41 3.10 9.69 -3.21
CA SER A 41 3.53 8.83 -2.11
C SER A 41 4.88 9.26 -1.48
N LEU A 42 5.68 10.05 -2.19
CA LEU A 42 6.94 10.60 -1.68
C LEU A 42 6.80 11.98 -1.06
N LEU A 43 5.61 12.58 -1.07
CA LEU A 43 5.36 13.84 -0.38
C LEU A 43 5.66 13.68 1.12
N LYS A 44 6.31 14.67 1.69
CA LYS A 44 6.69 14.65 3.11
C LYS A 44 5.64 15.33 3.97
N ILE A 45 5.33 14.68 5.07
CA ILE A 45 4.61 15.26 6.20
C ILE A 45 5.64 15.35 7.34
N GLY A 46 6.07 16.55 7.66
CA GLY A 46 7.23 16.74 8.54
C GLY A 46 8.50 16.19 7.88
N ASN A 47 9.20 15.31 8.55
CA ASN A 47 10.45 14.71 8.07
C ASN A 47 10.27 13.34 7.40
N GLU A 48 9.03 12.87 7.26
CA GLU A 48 8.72 11.52 6.80
C GLU A 48 7.88 11.55 5.53
N SER A 49 8.22 10.74 4.53
CA SER A 49 7.39 10.61 3.34
C SER A 49 6.12 9.82 3.66
N LEU A 50 5.07 10.03 2.86
CA LEU A 50 3.80 9.31 3.04
C LEU A 50 4.01 7.80 2.99
N ILE A 51 4.79 7.31 2.02
CA ILE A 51 5.02 5.88 1.89
C ILE A 51 5.80 5.31 3.08
N ASP A 52 6.80 6.01 3.59
CA ASP A 52 7.53 5.57 4.78
C ASP A 52 6.63 5.53 5.99
N HIS A 53 5.78 6.54 6.15
CA HIS A 53 4.79 6.58 7.22
C HIS A 53 3.81 5.41 7.14
N GLN A 54 3.30 5.12 5.94
CA GLN A 54 2.39 3.99 5.72
C GLN A 54 3.05 2.65 6.06
N ILE A 55 4.27 2.42 5.58
CA ILE A 55 5.03 1.20 5.86
C ILE A 55 5.25 1.03 7.36
N LYS A 56 5.68 2.09 8.02
CA LYS A 56 5.88 2.07 9.48
C LYS A 56 4.59 1.75 10.22
N THR A 57 3.50 2.41 9.87
CA THR A 57 2.20 2.24 10.51
C THR A 57 1.66 0.81 10.32
N VAL A 58 1.80 0.25 9.13
CA VAL A 58 1.41 -1.13 8.84
C VAL A 58 2.22 -2.11 9.69
N ASN A 59 3.53 -1.93 9.77
CA ASN A 59 4.39 -2.80 10.58
C ASN A 59 4.11 -2.70 12.08
N GLN A 60 3.60 -1.57 12.56
CA GLN A 60 3.20 -1.38 13.95
C GLN A 60 1.86 -2.05 14.26
N CYS A 61 0.96 -2.15 13.28
CA CYS A 61 -0.41 -2.65 13.48
C CYS A 61 -0.58 -4.13 13.22
N PHE A 62 0.25 -4.71 12.38
CA PHE A 62 0.12 -6.10 11.95
C PHE A 62 1.40 -6.88 12.21
N GLU A 63 1.24 -8.13 12.57
CA GLU A 63 2.36 -9.03 12.78
C GLU A 63 2.79 -9.64 11.45
N ASP A 64 4.04 -9.36 11.05
CA ASP A 64 4.67 -9.89 9.84
C ASP A 64 3.83 -9.77 8.56
N PRO A 65 3.36 -8.57 8.20
CA PRO A 65 2.59 -8.39 6.98
C PRO A 65 3.51 -8.47 5.76
N GLU A 66 3.01 -9.04 4.67
CA GLU A 66 3.66 -8.92 3.37
C GLU A 66 3.28 -7.56 2.76
N ILE A 67 4.21 -6.63 2.69
CA ILE A 67 3.94 -5.31 2.12
C ILE A 67 4.36 -5.29 0.65
N ILE A 68 3.43 -4.92 -0.22
CA ILE A 68 3.61 -4.87 -1.66
C ILE A 68 3.40 -3.43 -2.12
N SER A 69 4.41 -2.85 -2.75
CA SER A 69 4.29 -1.56 -3.41
C SER A 69 4.04 -1.75 -4.90
N VAL A 70 2.91 -1.30 -5.38
CA VAL A 70 2.60 -1.28 -6.81
C VAL A 70 2.98 0.07 -7.36
N ILE A 71 3.97 0.09 -8.25
CA ILE A 71 4.59 1.29 -8.78
C ILE A 71 4.34 1.43 -10.27
N GLY A 72 4.60 2.60 -10.81
CA GLY A 72 4.46 2.90 -12.24
C GLY A 72 5.20 4.17 -12.57
N CYS A 73 4.51 5.30 -12.55
CA CYS A 73 5.12 6.60 -12.73
C CYS A 73 6.19 6.85 -11.65
N HIS A 74 7.35 7.33 -12.07
CA HIS A 74 8.48 7.59 -11.16
C HIS A 74 8.95 6.35 -10.38
N ALA A 75 8.86 5.18 -10.99
CA ALA A 75 9.18 3.90 -10.35
C ALA A 75 10.54 3.90 -9.65
N LYS A 76 11.57 4.44 -10.31
CA LYS A 76 12.94 4.46 -9.76
C LYS A 76 13.04 5.18 -8.41
N LYS A 77 12.33 6.29 -8.24
CA LYS A 77 12.33 7.06 -6.98
C LYS A 77 11.68 6.27 -5.85
N ILE A 78 10.57 5.61 -6.14
CA ILE A 78 9.85 4.80 -5.15
C ILE A 78 10.64 3.54 -4.81
N ILE A 79 11.23 2.88 -5.79
CA ILE A 79 12.10 1.70 -5.56
C ILE A 79 13.24 2.06 -4.62
N LYS A 80 13.93 3.16 -4.89
CA LYS A 80 15.04 3.62 -4.04
C LYS A 80 14.59 3.83 -2.58
N LYS A 81 13.40 4.39 -2.38
CA LYS A 81 12.86 4.69 -1.07
C LYS A 81 12.40 3.45 -0.32
N THR A 82 11.85 2.47 -1.01
CA THR A 82 11.22 1.29 -0.41
C THR A 82 12.07 0.01 -0.48
N LYS A 83 13.26 0.10 -1.04
CA LYS A 83 14.16 -1.04 -1.18
C LYS A 83 14.40 -1.75 0.15
N GLY A 84 14.15 -3.05 0.17
CA GLY A 84 14.28 -3.87 1.37
C GLY A 84 13.13 -3.77 2.37
N LYS A 85 12.15 -2.88 2.13
CA LYS A 85 11.01 -2.68 3.02
C LYS A 85 9.72 -3.28 2.47
N THR A 86 9.59 -3.31 1.15
CA THR A 86 8.41 -3.83 0.47
C THR A 86 8.82 -4.69 -0.72
N ARG A 87 7.93 -5.58 -1.13
CA ARG A 87 8.05 -6.25 -2.42
C ARG A 87 7.52 -5.31 -3.50
N ILE A 88 8.21 -5.20 -4.61
CA ILE A 88 7.90 -4.26 -5.68
C ILE A 88 7.20 -4.99 -6.82
N ILE A 89 6.09 -4.42 -7.28
CA ILE A 89 5.39 -4.83 -8.50
C ILE A 89 5.20 -3.61 -9.37
N GLU A 90 5.55 -3.72 -10.63
CA GLU A 90 5.39 -2.62 -11.57
C GLU A 90 4.12 -2.78 -12.39
N ASN A 91 3.28 -1.74 -12.37
CA ASN A 91 2.19 -1.61 -13.32
C ASN A 91 2.71 -0.93 -14.59
N GLN A 92 3.09 -1.70 -15.57
CA GLN A 92 3.64 -1.19 -16.83
C GLN A 92 2.60 -0.42 -17.65
N LEU A 93 1.32 -0.63 -17.36
CA LEU A 93 0.20 0.07 -18.00
C LEU A 93 -0.30 1.26 -17.20
N HIS A 94 0.54 1.81 -16.32
CA HIS A 94 0.12 2.88 -15.40
C HIS A 94 -0.44 4.13 -16.08
N GLU A 95 -0.02 4.43 -17.32
CA GLU A 95 -0.50 5.58 -18.08
C GLU A 95 -1.91 5.37 -18.65
N THR A 96 -2.28 4.14 -18.94
CA THR A 96 -3.53 3.77 -19.62
C THR A 96 -4.49 3.02 -18.71
N SER A 97 -4.08 2.65 -17.53
CA SER A 97 -4.88 1.92 -16.55
C SER A 97 -5.15 2.75 -15.30
N ASN A 98 -5.85 2.19 -14.35
CA ASN A 98 -6.21 2.81 -13.09
C ASN A 98 -5.77 1.95 -11.90
N SER A 99 -6.18 2.35 -10.70
CA SER A 99 -5.87 1.62 -9.46
C SER A 99 -6.44 0.20 -9.43
N SER A 100 -7.49 -0.09 -10.21
CA SER A 100 -8.02 -1.46 -10.31
C SER A 100 -7.02 -2.42 -10.94
N GLU A 101 -6.29 -1.97 -11.96
CA GLU A 101 -5.22 -2.80 -12.56
C GLU A 101 -4.07 -3.00 -11.57
N SER A 102 -3.66 -1.96 -10.86
CA SER A 102 -2.64 -2.09 -9.82
C SER A 102 -3.06 -3.07 -8.73
N LEU A 103 -4.32 -3.01 -8.32
CA LEU A 103 -4.86 -3.95 -7.34
C LEU A 103 -4.89 -5.39 -7.87
N ARG A 104 -5.30 -5.58 -9.14
CA ARG A 104 -5.29 -6.88 -9.79
C ARG A 104 -3.89 -7.50 -9.79
N LEU A 105 -2.88 -6.71 -10.14
CA LEU A 105 -1.49 -7.17 -10.13
C LEU A 105 -1.06 -7.58 -8.72
N ALA A 106 -1.41 -6.80 -7.72
CA ALA A 106 -1.11 -7.12 -6.32
C ALA A 106 -1.76 -8.44 -5.88
N PHE A 107 -3.05 -8.62 -6.18
CA PHE A 107 -3.76 -9.86 -5.87
C PHE A 107 -3.12 -11.09 -6.51
N ASN A 108 -2.70 -10.97 -7.75
CA ASN A 108 -2.11 -12.09 -8.48
C ASN A 108 -0.67 -12.41 -8.04
N SER A 109 -0.07 -11.55 -7.25
CA SER A 109 1.34 -11.67 -6.87
C SER A 109 1.56 -12.27 -5.48
N THR A 110 0.51 -12.45 -4.69
CA THR A 110 0.62 -12.93 -3.33
C THR A 110 -0.10 -14.26 -3.13
N LEU A 111 0.46 -15.08 -2.25
CA LEU A 111 -0.17 -16.31 -1.76
C LEU A 111 -0.94 -16.10 -0.46
N LYS A 112 -0.93 -14.89 0.09
CA LYS A 112 -1.65 -14.58 1.32
C LYS A 112 -3.16 -14.64 1.08
N LYS A 113 -3.89 -15.13 2.06
CA LYS A 113 -5.34 -15.33 1.96
C LYS A 113 -6.12 -14.03 2.10
N SER A 114 -5.55 -13.05 2.74
CA SER A 114 -6.20 -11.76 2.97
C SER A 114 -5.34 -10.63 2.44
N MET A 115 -6.00 -9.61 1.91
CA MET A 115 -5.32 -8.42 1.43
C MET A 115 -6.03 -7.16 1.92
N LEU A 116 -5.24 -6.25 2.45
CA LEU A 116 -5.62 -4.87 2.67
C LEU A 116 -4.95 -4.04 1.58
N PHE A 117 -5.68 -3.14 0.95
CA PHE A 117 -5.04 -2.22 0.02
C PHE A 117 -5.29 -0.76 0.42
N MET A 118 -4.36 0.08 0.06
CA MET A 118 -4.44 1.51 0.32
C MET A 118 -3.79 2.29 -0.82
N HIS A 119 -4.26 3.51 -1.03
CA HIS A 119 -3.59 4.43 -1.95
C HIS A 119 -2.34 5.02 -1.30
N GLY A 120 -1.26 5.14 -2.07
CA GLY A 120 0.04 5.58 -1.57
C GLY A 120 0.10 7.05 -1.15
N ASP A 121 -0.92 7.85 -1.47
CA ASP A 121 -1.02 9.26 -1.11
C ASP A 121 -1.89 9.55 0.12
N LEU A 122 -2.24 8.51 0.89
CA LEU A 122 -3.05 8.66 2.09
C LEU A 122 -2.16 8.85 3.32
N TYR A 123 -2.59 9.75 4.19
CA TYR A 123 -2.05 9.89 5.52
C TYR A 123 -3.06 9.37 6.55
N PHE A 124 -2.62 8.47 7.41
CA PHE A 124 -3.42 7.95 8.52
C PHE A 124 -2.50 7.54 9.67
N ASN A 125 -3.04 7.43 10.86
CA ASN A 125 -2.30 6.95 12.02
C ASN A 125 -2.64 5.48 12.32
N GLU A 126 -1.92 4.88 13.26
CA GLU A 126 -2.15 3.49 13.65
C GLU A 126 -3.55 3.24 14.20
N GLY A 127 -4.17 4.25 14.85
CA GLY A 127 -5.53 4.15 15.36
C GLY A 127 -6.54 3.87 14.24
N THR A 128 -6.33 4.43 13.06
CA THR A 128 -7.18 4.17 11.89
C THR A 128 -7.13 2.70 11.47
N LEU A 129 -5.94 2.10 11.43
CA LEU A 129 -5.80 0.69 11.09
C LEU A 129 -6.35 -0.23 12.18
N LYS A 130 -6.20 0.14 13.44
CA LYS A 130 -6.73 -0.63 14.58
C LYS A 130 -8.25 -0.63 14.64
N THR A 131 -8.93 0.33 14.00
CA THR A 131 -10.39 0.37 13.91
C THR A 131 -10.95 -0.55 12.83
N LEU A 132 -10.11 -1.15 12.02
CA LEU A 132 -10.53 -2.19 11.08
C LEU A 132 -10.96 -3.41 11.88
N ASP A 133 -12.22 -3.46 12.22
CA ASP A 133 -12.83 -4.54 12.99
C ASP A 133 -13.43 -5.58 12.02
N TYR A 134 -13.14 -6.81 12.29
CA TYR A 134 -13.48 -7.92 11.38
C TYR A 134 -14.39 -8.92 12.06
#